data_d4e9ed45738835e9dce0f861b998f43f
#
_entry.id   d4e9ed45738835e9dce0f861b998f43f
#
_cell.length_a   1.000
_cell.length_b   1.000
_cell.length_c   1.000
_cell.angle_alpha   90.00
_cell.angle_beta   90.00
_cell.angle_gamma   90.00
#
_symmetry.space_group_name_H-M   'P 1'
#
loop_
_entity.id
_entity.type
_entity.pdbx_description
1 polymer ?
#
loop_
_entity_poly.entity_id
_entity_poly.type
_entity_poly.pdbx_seq_one_letter_code
_entity_poly.pdbx_strand_id
1 'polypeptide(L)'
;MSASSNNPCSLRGLLRSQHTFVHPQFARLKHFVASLPQLFADPEQGRVIYRGRNELREFEVEGVRVVVKSFCKPHLVNRLAYGLLRKSKAQRSFEYADLLRNEGIGSPAPVGWVTVRCGLLLAESYYVSVSSDLPFTYIDLMQPGRCLLYTSPSPRD
;
A
#
# COMPACT_ATOMS: atom_id res chain seq x y z
N MET A 1 22.78 13.80 -17.52
CA MET A 1 23.23 13.20 -16.23
C MET A 1 22.25 12.08 -15.91
N SER A 2 22.70 10.84 -16.13
CA SER A 2 21.88 9.64 -15.99
C SER A 2 21.55 9.36 -14.51
N ALA A 3 20.27 9.36 -14.18
CA ALA A 3 19.80 8.83 -12.91
C ALA A 3 19.93 7.29 -12.94
N SER A 4 20.93 6.79 -12.23
CA SER A 4 21.17 5.36 -12.02
C SER A 4 19.95 4.75 -11.31
N SER A 5 19.17 3.96 -12.04
CA SER A 5 18.10 3.14 -11.46
C SER A 5 18.74 2.01 -10.64
N ASN A 6 18.91 2.25 -9.35
CA ASN A 6 19.27 1.19 -8.39
C ASN A 6 18.12 0.19 -8.29
N ASN A 7 18.04 -0.73 -9.22
CA ASN A 7 17.16 -1.87 -9.18
C ASN A 7 17.85 -2.99 -8.40
N PRO A 8 17.53 -3.21 -7.10
CA PRO A 8 18.27 -4.15 -6.25
C PRO A 8 18.04 -5.62 -6.60
N CYS A 9 17.26 -5.89 -7.64
CA CYS A 9 16.99 -7.23 -8.15
C CYS A 9 17.81 -7.55 -9.42
N SER A 10 18.91 -6.81 -9.67
CA SER A 10 19.83 -7.03 -10.78
C SER A 10 20.82 -8.19 -10.53
N LEU A 11 20.71 -8.89 -9.41
CA LEU A 11 21.45 -10.14 -9.21
C LEU A 11 20.77 -11.23 -10.06
N ARG A 12 21.30 -11.44 -11.25
CA ARG A 12 20.96 -12.54 -12.16
C ARG A 12 21.04 -13.85 -11.38
N GLY A 13 19.89 -14.44 -11.05
CA GLY A 13 19.81 -15.74 -10.38
C GLY A 13 18.91 -15.82 -9.14
N LEU A 14 18.47 -14.73 -8.52
CA LEU A 14 17.53 -14.83 -7.41
C LEU A 14 16.10 -15.03 -7.94
N LEU A 15 15.44 -16.10 -7.51
CA LEU A 15 14.05 -16.38 -7.82
C LEU A 15 13.17 -15.24 -7.30
N ARG A 16 12.53 -14.52 -8.21
CA ARG A 16 11.52 -13.52 -7.87
C ARG A 16 10.18 -14.24 -7.69
N SER A 17 9.61 -14.16 -6.50
CA SER A 17 8.29 -14.70 -6.20
C SER A 17 7.31 -13.56 -5.88
N GLN A 18 6.09 -13.71 -6.33
CA GLN A 18 5.02 -12.76 -6.09
C GLN A 18 3.87 -13.45 -5.38
N HIS A 19 3.43 -12.89 -4.26
CA HIS A 19 2.22 -13.28 -3.56
C HIS A 19 1.18 -12.20 -3.69
N THR A 20 0.02 -12.57 -4.19
CA THR A 20 -1.10 -11.66 -4.44
C THR A 20 -2.34 -12.20 -3.74
N PHE A 21 -3.02 -11.34 -3.01
CA PHE A 21 -4.34 -11.63 -2.44
C PHE A 21 -5.32 -10.54 -2.88
N VAL A 22 -6.52 -10.96 -3.22
CA VAL A 22 -7.62 -10.06 -3.59
C VAL A 22 -8.87 -10.51 -2.84
N HIS A 23 -9.56 -9.57 -2.22
CA HIS A 23 -10.81 -9.84 -1.52
C HIS A 23 -11.86 -10.39 -2.51
N PRO A 24 -12.64 -11.41 -2.15
CA PRO A 24 -13.61 -12.05 -3.07
C PRO A 24 -14.57 -11.08 -3.76
N GLN A 25 -15.01 -10.04 -3.07
CA GLN A 25 -15.88 -8.99 -3.63
C GLN A 25 -15.25 -8.24 -4.83
N PHE A 26 -13.92 -8.23 -4.91
CA PHE A 26 -13.15 -7.56 -5.94
C PHE A 26 -12.37 -8.53 -6.83
N ALA A 27 -12.84 -9.77 -6.96
CA ALA A 27 -12.17 -10.83 -7.73
C ALA A 27 -11.86 -10.40 -9.18
N ARG A 28 -12.72 -9.57 -9.79
CA ARG A 28 -12.51 -8.98 -11.12
C ARG A 28 -11.21 -8.17 -11.23
N LEU A 29 -10.79 -7.51 -10.16
CA LEU A 29 -9.56 -6.69 -10.13
C LEU A 29 -8.28 -7.51 -9.94
N LYS A 30 -8.35 -8.85 -9.91
CA LYS A 30 -7.21 -9.73 -9.64
C LYS A 30 -6.05 -9.50 -10.60
N HIS A 31 -6.34 -9.33 -11.88
CA HIS A 31 -5.31 -9.11 -12.89
C HIS A 31 -4.60 -7.77 -12.69
N PHE A 32 -5.36 -6.71 -12.43
CA PHE A 32 -4.82 -5.38 -12.11
C PHE A 32 -3.94 -5.44 -10.85
N VAL A 33 -4.42 -6.05 -9.77
CA VAL A 33 -3.66 -6.16 -8.52
C VAL A 33 -2.35 -6.93 -8.74
N ALA A 34 -2.38 -7.98 -9.55
CA ALA A 34 -1.17 -8.75 -9.87
C ALA A 34 -0.16 -7.97 -10.72
N SER A 35 -0.60 -7.02 -11.55
CA SER A 35 0.27 -6.21 -12.41
C SER A 35 0.89 -4.97 -11.71
N LEU A 36 0.56 -4.71 -10.45
CA LEU A 36 1.03 -3.52 -9.72
C LEU A 36 2.55 -3.33 -9.73
N PRO A 37 3.40 -4.36 -9.59
CA PRO A 37 4.85 -4.16 -9.65
C PRO A 37 5.32 -3.59 -10.99
N GLN A 38 4.65 -3.96 -12.11
CA GLN A 38 4.95 -3.44 -13.44
C GLN A 38 4.41 -2.01 -13.59
N LEU A 39 3.19 -1.74 -13.12
CA LEU A 39 2.56 -0.41 -13.19
C LEU A 39 3.35 0.64 -12.37
N PHE A 40 3.89 0.24 -11.22
CA PHE A 40 4.72 1.15 -10.42
C PHE A 40 6.15 1.33 -10.95
N ALA A 41 6.61 0.44 -11.82
CA ALA A 41 7.90 0.60 -12.52
C ALA A 41 7.86 1.75 -13.54
N ASP A 42 6.67 2.04 -14.08
CA ASP A 42 6.44 3.16 -14.97
C ASP A 42 5.92 4.39 -14.17
N PRO A 43 6.65 5.51 -14.16
CA PRO A 43 6.23 6.71 -13.43
C PRO A 43 4.99 7.40 -14.00
N GLU A 44 4.66 7.17 -15.28
CA GLU A 44 3.50 7.76 -15.95
C GLU A 44 2.19 7.02 -15.66
N GLN A 45 2.25 5.83 -15.08
CA GLN A 45 1.07 5.03 -14.79
C GLN A 45 0.39 5.47 -13.49
N GLY A 46 -0.91 5.77 -13.60
CA GLY A 46 -1.75 6.20 -12.48
C GLY A 46 -1.52 7.65 -12.04
N ARG A 47 -2.50 8.23 -11.37
CA ARG A 47 -2.42 9.58 -10.84
C ARG A 47 -1.70 9.57 -9.49
N VAL A 48 -0.55 10.21 -9.39
CA VAL A 48 0.16 10.35 -8.11
C VAL A 48 -0.61 11.28 -7.18
N ILE A 49 -1.08 10.77 -6.05
CA ILE A 49 -1.76 11.55 -5.00
C ILE A 49 -0.74 12.06 -4.00
N TYR A 50 0.22 11.22 -3.64
CA TYR A 50 1.23 11.54 -2.64
C TYR A 50 2.54 10.83 -2.96
N ARG A 51 3.65 11.56 -2.82
CA ARG A 51 5.00 11.02 -2.95
C ARG A 51 5.86 11.49 -1.79
N GLY A 52 6.23 10.56 -0.92
CA GLY A 52 7.09 10.79 0.24
C GLY A 52 7.79 9.49 0.61
N ARG A 53 7.79 9.12 1.90
CA ARG A 53 8.33 7.83 2.35
C ARG A 53 7.59 6.64 1.72
N ASN A 54 6.29 6.77 1.48
CA ASN A 54 5.49 5.85 0.69
C ASN A 54 4.95 6.62 -0.51
N GLU A 55 4.55 5.90 -1.55
CA GLU A 55 3.92 6.49 -2.72
C GLU A 55 2.47 6.03 -2.81
N LEU A 56 1.54 6.97 -3.04
CA LEU A 56 0.14 6.69 -3.28
C LEU A 56 -0.19 7.09 -4.71
N ARG A 57 -0.73 6.15 -5.47
CA ARG A 57 -1.28 6.41 -6.80
C ARG A 57 -2.74 5.98 -6.87
N GLU A 58 -3.52 6.76 -7.57
CA GLU A 58 -4.91 6.44 -7.90
C GLU A 58 -4.98 5.87 -9.32
N PHE A 59 -5.80 4.85 -9.46
CA PHE A 59 -6.10 4.21 -10.73
C PHE A 59 -7.61 4.08 -10.89
N GLU A 60 -8.07 4.16 -12.14
CA GLU A 60 -9.44 3.81 -12.49
C GLU A 60 -9.41 2.48 -13.25
N VAL A 61 -10.06 1.47 -12.70
CA VAL A 61 -10.05 0.10 -13.23
C VAL A 61 -11.46 -0.45 -13.20
N GLU A 62 -11.99 -0.83 -14.34
CA GLU A 62 -13.34 -1.40 -14.49
C GLU A 62 -14.43 -0.54 -13.80
N GLY A 63 -14.33 0.79 -13.92
CA GLY A 63 -15.27 1.73 -13.33
C GLY A 63 -15.16 1.89 -11.81
N VAL A 64 -14.10 1.34 -11.21
CA VAL A 64 -13.80 1.51 -9.78
C VAL A 64 -12.53 2.35 -9.62
N ARG A 65 -12.63 3.44 -8.85
CA ARG A 65 -11.44 4.19 -8.45
C ARG A 65 -10.78 3.51 -7.25
N VAL A 66 -9.52 3.19 -7.38
CA VAL A 66 -8.72 2.52 -6.35
C VAL A 66 -7.47 3.32 -6.04
N VAL A 67 -7.09 3.33 -4.77
CA VAL A 67 -5.84 3.93 -4.30
C VAL A 67 -4.88 2.80 -3.95
N VAL A 68 -3.70 2.86 -4.54
CA VAL A 68 -2.62 1.91 -4.29
C VAL A 68 -1.54 2.59 -3.49
N LYS A 69 -1.22 2.00 -2.34
CA LYS A 69 -0.12 2.43 -1.47
C LYS A 69 1.07 1.51 -1.67
N SER A 70 2.13 2.05 -2.26
CA SER A 70 3.44 1.42 -2.34
C SER A 70 4.23 1.74 -1.08
N PHE A 71 4.68 0.72 -0.38
CA PHE A 71 5.48 0.90 0.82
C PHE A 71 6.97 0.99 0.49
N CYS A 72 7.63 1.97 1.10
CA CYS A 72 9.08 2.11 1.02
C CYS A 72 9.77 0.79 1.42
N LYS A 73 10.80 0.45 0.65
CA LYS A 73 11.63 -0.74 0.92
C LYS A 73 12.24 -0.66 2.32
N PRO A 74 12.06 -1.67 3.17
CA PRO A 74 12.69 -1.68 4.50
C PRO A 74 14.21 -1.79 4.39
N HIS A 75 14.94 -1.41 5.44
CA HIS A 75 16.38 -1.67 5.55
C HIS A 75 16.67 -3.18 5.48
N LEU A 76 17.88 -3.55 5.06
CA LEU A 76 18.28 -4.95 4.76
C LEU A 76 17.93 -5.94 5.87
N VAL A 77 18.21 -5.60 7.13
CA VAL A 77 17.90 -6.46 8.30
C VAL A 77 16.39 -6.69 8.42
N ASN A 78 15.60 -5.62 8.27
CA ASN A 78 14.14 -5.71 8.32
C ASN A 78 13.58 -6.45 7.08
N ARG A 79 14.24 -6.38 5.94
CA ARG A 79 13.83 -7.12 4.72
C ARG A 79 13.89 -8.63 4.94
N LEU A 80 14.89 -9.12 5.66
CA LEU A 80 15.04 -10.54 5.99
C LEU A 80 13.93 -10.97 6.98
N ALA A 81 13.71 -10.19 8.06
CA ALA A 81 12.67 -10.47 9.03
C ALA A 81 11.25 -10.48 8.42
N TYR A 82 10.93 -9.53 7.54
CA TYR A 82 9.66 -9.49 6.81
C TYR A 82 9.58 -10.55 5.69
N GLY A 83 10.72 -11.04 5.21
CA GLY A 83 10.77 -12.10 4.22
C GLY A 83 10.42 -13.47 4.79
N LEU A 84 10.86 -13.77 6.02
CA LEU A 84 10.79 -15.11 6.61
C LEU A 84 9.68 -15.29 7.64
N LEU A 85 9.48 -14.31 8.53
CA LEU A 85 8.73 -14.54 9.78
C LEU A 85 7.56 -13.55 9.99
N ARG A 86 7.50 -12.46 9.23
CA ARG A 86 6.54 -11.38 9.50
C ARG A 86 5.67 -11.07 8.29
N LYS A 87 4.37 -10.86 8.53
CA LYS A 87 3.44 -10.33 7.53
C LYS A 87 3.93 -8.98 7.01
N SER A 88 3.86 -8.75 5.69
CA SER A 88 4.24 -7.48 5.08
C SER A 88 3.36 -6.32 5.61
N LYS A 89 3.84 -5.08 5.44
CA LYS A 89 3.03 -3.90 5.79
C LYS A 89 1.74 -3.85 4.97
N ALA A 90 1.79 -4.23 3.69
CA ALA A 90 0.63 -4.28 2.83
C ALA A 90 -0.42 -5.27 3.33
N GLN A 91 -0.01 -6.48 3.69
CA GLN A 91 -0.89 -7.49 4.24
C GLN A 91 -1.53 -7.04 5.56
N ARG A 92 -0.74 -6.47 6.48
CA ARG A 92 -1.29 -5.95 7.75
C ARG A 92 -2.25 -4.80 7.52
N SER A 93 -1.96 -3.88 6.59
CA SER A 93 -2.88 -2.79 6.24
C SER A 93 -4.21 -3.32 5.74
N PHE A 94 -4.19 -4.38 4.92
CA PHE A 94 -5.40 -5.05 4.45
C PHE A 94 -6.19 -5.65 5.61
N GLU A 95 -5.55 -6.46 6.46
CA GLU A 95 -6.19 -7.14 7.59
C GLU A 95 -6.82 -6.14 8.58
N TYR A 96 -6.13 -5.03 8.88
CA TYR A 96 -6.67 -3.99 9.75
C TYR A 96 -7.84 -3.24 9.11
N ALA A 97 -7.78 -2.93 7.82
CA ALA A 97 -8.89 -2.26 7.14
C ALA A 97 -10.13 -3.16 7.08
N ASP A 98 -9.93 -4.44 6.86
CA ASP A 98 -11.01 -5.44 6.86
C ASP A 98 -11.62 -5.59 8.25
N LEU A 99 -10.80 -5.69 9.28
CA LEU A 99 -11.24 -5.74 10.68
C LEU A 99 -12.07 -4.49 11.05
N LEU A 100 -11.58 -3.29 10.75
CA LEU A 100 -12.27 -2.04 11.05
C LEU A 100 -13.65 -1.98 10.38
N ARG A 101 -13.76 -2.46 9.15
CA ARG A 101 -15.05 -2.52 8.44
C ARG A 101 -16.02 -3.50 9.09
N ASN A 102 -15.53 -4.65 9.52
CA ASN A 102 -16.35 -5.67 10.20
C ASN A 102 -16.85 -5.16 11.57
N GLU A 103 -16.10 -4.29 12.22
CA GLU A 103 -16.49 -3.59 13.45
C GLU A 103 -17.38 -2.35 13.20
N GLY A 104 -17.77 -2.09 11.95
CA GLY A 104 -18.60 -0.94 11.60
C GLY A 104 -17.88 0.41 11.60
N ILE A 105 -16.55 0.41 11.70
CA ILE A 105 -15.74 1.64 11.66
C ILE A 105 -15.49 2.02 10.20
N GLY A 106 -15.79 3.28 9.84
CA GLY A 106 -15.61 3.80 8.50
C GLY A 106 -14.16 3.68 8.03
N SER A 107 -13.91 2.78 7.10
CA SER A 107 -12.61 2.57 6.46
C SER A 107 -12.82 2.30 4.97
N PRO A 108 -11.93 2.81 4.08
CA PRO A 108 -11.97 2.47 2.67
C PRO A 108 -11.96 0.95 2.47
N ALA A 109 -12.77 0.45 1.54
CA ALA A 109 -12.86 -0.98 1.29
C ALA A 109 -11.50 -1.54 0.86
N PRO A 110 -10.94 -2.53 1.58
CA PRO A 110 -9.69 -3.16 1.19
C PRO A 110 -9.94 -4.09 -0.01
N VAL A 111 -9.23 -3.82 -1.10
CA VAL A 111 -9.31 -4.60 -2.35
C VAL A 111 -8.36 -5.79 -2.31
N GLY A 112 -7.12 -5.55 -1.90
CA GLY A 112 -6.12 -6.60 -1.88
C GLY A 112 -4.72 -6.10 -1.54
N TRP A 113 -3.76 -7.02 -1.65
CA TRP A 113 -2.35 -6.71 -1.46
C TRP A 113 -1.45 -7.57 -2.35
N VAL A 114 -0.28 -7.03 -2.65
CA VAL A 114 0.79 -7.74 -3.37
C VAL A 114 2.09 -7.61 -2.59
N THR A 115 2.84 -8.70 -2.53
CA THR A 115 4.22 -8.71 -2.05
C THR A 115 5.11 -9.38 -3.07
N VAL A 116 6.23 -8.74 -3.35
CA VAL A 116 7.28 -9.28 -4.22
C VAL A 116 8.50 -9.59 -3.36
N ARG A 117 9.02 -10.78 -3.51
CA ARG A 117 10.24 -11.24 -2.83
C ARG A 117 11.32 -11.56 -3.85
N CYS A 118 12.56 -11.30 -3.48
CA CYS A 118 13.76 -11.77 -4.19
C CYS A 118 14.51 -12.74 -3.28
N GLY A 119 14.34 -14.03 -3.52
CA GLY A 119 14.75 -15.07 -2.56
C GLY A 119 14.01 -14.89 -1.23
N LEU A 120 14.75 -14.76 -0.14
CA LEU A 120 14.22 -14.57 1.21
C LEU A 120 13.95 -13.11 1.59
N LEU A 121 14.25 -12.15 0.69
CA LEU A 121 14.15 -10.73 1.00
C LEU A 121 12.87 -10.13 0.44
N LEU A 122 12.13 -9.37 1.27
CA LEU A 122 11.02 -8.55 0.79
C LEU A 122 11.55 -7.43 -0.10
N ALA A 123 11.15 -7.43 -1.37
CA ALA A 123 11.54 -6.44 -2.36
C ALA A 123 10.53 -5.29 -2.44
N GLU A 124 9.25 -5.60 -2.59
CA GLU A 124 8.19 -4.62 -2.79
C GLU A 124 6.91 -5.08 -2.09
N SER A 125 6.08 -4.13 -1.66
CA SER A 125 4.76 -4.44 -1.12
C SER A 125 3.77 -3.31 -1.44
N TYR A 126 2.58 -3.70 -1.88
CA TYR A 126 1.50 -2.82 -2.32
C TYR A 126 0.21 -3.19 -1.62
N TYR A 127 -0.51 -2.20 -1.13
CA TYR A 127 -1.85 -2.32 -0.58
C TYR A 127 -2.82 -1.54 -1.44
N VAL A 128 -3.96 -2.14 -1.74
CA VAL A 128 -5.00 -1.57 -2.59
C VAL A 128 -6.28 -1.41 -1.80
N SER A 129 -6.86 -0.22 -1.85
CA SER A 129 -8.19 0.09 -1.31
C SER A 129 -9.02 0.84 -2.34
N VAL A 130 -10.33 0.80 -2.19
CA VAL A 130 -11.23 1.66 -2.96
C VAL A 130 -10.93 3.11 -2.59
N SER A 131 -10.97 4.01 -3.58
CA SER A 131 -10.85 5.44 -3.33
C SER A 131 -12.02 5.92 -2.48
N SER A 132 -11.73 6.71 -1.45
CA SER A 132 -12.74 7.34 -0.62
C SER A 132 -13.00 8.75 -1.14
N ASP A 133 -14.24 9.08 -1.41
CA ASP A 133 -14.67 10.42 -1.81
C ASP A 133 -14.84 11.37 -0.61
N LEU A 134 -14.25 11.02 0.54
CA LEU A 134 -14.31 11.90 1.71
C LEU A 134 -13.62 13.23 1.39
N PRO A 135 -14.28 14.37 1.63
CA PRO A 135 -13.74 15.69 1.32
C PRO A 135 -12.53 16.08 2.18
N PHE A 136 -12.26 15.30 3.23
CA PHE A 136 -11.16 15.57 4.16
C PHE A 136 -10.33 14.31 4.39
N THR A 137 -9.01 14.48 4.38
CA THR A 137 -8.06 13.45 4.83
C THR A 137 -7.75 13.65 6.31
N TYR A 138 -7.20 12.62 6.96
CA TYR A 138 -6.71 12.75 8.34
C TYR A 138 -5.69 13.90 8.49
N ILE A 139 -4.87 14.14 7.48
CA ILE A 139 -3.91 15.24 7.46
C ILE A 139 -4.62 16.59 7.48
N ASP A 140 -5.73 16.74 6.75
CA ASP A 140 -6.53 17.98 6.74
C ASP A 140 -7.16 18.26 8.11
N LEU A 141 -7.53 17.21 8.85
CA LEU A 141 -8.06 17.31 10.22
C LEU A 141 -6.98 17.69 11.25
N MET A 142 -5.72 17.37 10.96
CA MET A 142 -4.59 17.66 11.85
C MET A 142 -3.97 19.05 11.64
N GLN A 143 -4.47 19.82 10.67
CA GLN A 143 -3.98 21.19 10.46
C GLN A 143 -4.43 22.11 11.61
N PRO A 144 -3.53 22.97 12.13
CA PRO A 144 -3.89 23.95 13.15
C PRO A 144 -5.06 24.84 12.68
N GLY A 145 -6.14 24.88 13.45
CA GLY A 145 -7.34 25.67 13.15
C GLY A 145 -8.52 24.89 12.56
N ARG A 146 -8.37 23.61 12.18
CA ARG A 146 -9.48 22.75 11.74
C ARG A 146 -9.82 21.62 12.72
N CYS A 147 -9.06 21.46 13.78
CA CYS A 147 -9.31 20.42 14.78
C CYS A 147 -10.43 20.85 15.74
N LEU A 148 -11.68 20.67 15.31
CA LEU A 148 -12.87 20.92 16.15
C LEU A 148 -13.24 19.75 17.07
N LEU A 149 -12.48 18.65 17.07
CA LEU A 149 -12.87 17.42 17.76
C LEU A 149 -11.89 16.93 18.83
N TYR A 150 -10.84 17.67 19.14
CA TYR A 150 -9.90 17.25 20.17
C TYR A 150 -10.06 18.07 21.46
N THR A 151 -11.11 17.78 22.22
CA THR A 151 -11.31 18.29 23.59
C THR A 151 -11.29 17.16 24.64
N SER A 152 -10.82 15.97 24.29
CA SER A 152 -10.66 14.90 25.28
C SER A 152 -9.21 14.85 25.76
N PRO A 153 -8.94 15.06 27.06
CA PRO A 153 -7.59 14.91 27.59
C PRO A 153 -7.09 13.47 27.39
N SER A 154 -5.81 13.35 27.07
CA SER A 154 -5.14 12.06 26.95
C SER A 154 -5.20 11.32 28.29
N PRO A 155 -5.53 10.03 28.34
CA PRO A 155 -5.54 9.26 29.59
C PRO A 155 -4.15 8.94 30.15
N ARG A 156 -3.16 9.79 29.89
CA ARG A 156 -1.77 9.62 30.34
C ARG A 156 -1.25 10.79 31.18
N ASP A 157 -2.13 11.46 31.91
CA ASP A 157 -1.73 12.37 32.98
C ASP A 157 -2.08 11.74 34.33
#